data_31d8c9ccdf50741fc20f50bbc543b207
#
_entry.id   31d8c9ccdf50741fc20f50bbc543b207
#
_cell.length_a   1.000
_cell.length_b   1.000
_cell.length_c   1.000
_cell.angle_alpha   90.00
_cell.angle_beta   90.00
_cell.angle_gamma   90.00
#
_symmetry.space_group_name_H-M   'P 1'
#
loop_
_entity.id
_entity.type
_entity.pdbx_description
1 polymer ?
#
loop_
_entity_poly.entity_id
_entity_poly.type
_entity_poly.pdbx_seq_one_letter_code
_entity_poly.pdbx_strand_id
1 'polypeptide(L)'
;IQGIGAAIMVPGSLAIIAKAYPKKERGRAIGIWAAASALTTALGPVLGGFVLTTFGNGVWRAIFAINLPLGLISIYLLLAKVPADKPTEKRSLDLGGAALATLAFGLLAYGLTAMNAKGGGMLSTPAIVAGVVLLFVFIAYERWQRDPMIDLGLFRIRAFAGANLATFFLYFALSANLFYLPMLLIAGWRLSEAEVGFIFLPLSALIALLSGPVGQWSDRIGPRFPIACGSMVVAIAFAGLALLTHFGIHNFWTGTFPLMALMGLGMAQVVSPLSTAVMTSVEDKDTGAASGINNAVSRVGGLIAVAAMGSLAAWVYARIIGNASGVPGFGEPPASGLAANLDAARVAASDSAFTAVAAVTALLCVLSSLIAWFTVPGQASPWPRQTDESRD
;
A
#
# COMPACT_ATOMS: atom_id res chain seq x y z
N ILE A 1 1.33 -14.64 13.85
CA ILE A 1 1.75 -13.87 15.03
C ILE A 1 2.05 -12.42 14.65
N GLN A 2 2.94 -12.16 13.66
CA GLN A 2 3.31 -10.79 13.24
C GLN A 2 2.09 -9.96 12.79
N GLY A 3 1.14 -10.55 12.07
CA GLY A 3 -0.09 -9.86 11.64
C GLY A 3 -0.98 -9.41 12.79
N ILE A 4 -1.08 -10.19 13.87
CA ILE A 4 -1.82 -9.82 15.09
C ILE A 4 -1.18 -8.59 15.72
N GLY A 5 0.15 -8.59 15.87
CA GLY A 5 0.87 -7.42 16.39
C GLY A 5 0.65 -6.17 15.54
N ALA A 6 0.75 -6.29 14.21
CA ALA A 6 0.54 -5.17 13.30
C ALA A 6 -0.89 -4.61 13.36
N ALA A 7 -1.91 -5.47 13.51
CA ALA A 7 -3.31 -5.07 13.64
C ALA A 7 -3.57 -4.24 14.91
N ILE A 8 -2.83 -4.49 15.99
CA ILE A 8 -2.93 -3.74 17.25
C ILE A 8 -2.12 -2.44 17.18
N MET A 9 -0.91 -2.47 16.62
CA MET A 9 0.04 -1.35 16.65
C MET A 9 -0.44 -0.11 15.85
N VAL A 10 -0.89 -0.29 14.63
CA VAL A 10 -1.19 0.83 13.72
C VAL A 10 -2.40 1.64 14.21
N PRO A 11 -3.59 1.05 14.45
CA PRO A 11 -4.73 1.80 14.98
C PRO A 11 -4.46 2.34 16.40
N GLY A 12 -3.77 1.55 17.24
CA GLY A 12 -3.43 1.94 18.61
C GLY A 12 -2.56 3.18 18.66
N SER A 13 -1.55 3.31 17.79
CA SER A 13 -0.67 4.47 17.76
C SER A 13 -1.41 5.76 17.42
N LEU A 14 -2.32 5.73 16.45
CA LEU A 14 -3.15 6.89 16.09
C LEU A 14 -4.16 7.25 17.20
N ALA A 15 -4.74 6.25 17.87
CA ALA A 15 -5.63 6.47 19.00
C ALA A 15 -4.90 7.15 20.18
N ILE A 16 -3.66 6.75 20.47
CA ILE A 16 -2.83 7.39 21.51
C ILE A 16 -2.58 8.85 21.15
N ILE A 17 -2.22 9.16 19.89
CA ILE A 17 -2.02 10.54 19.43
C ILE A 17 -3.30 11.36 19.57
N ALA A 18 -4.44 10.82 19.15
CA ALA A 18 -5.71 11.50 19.21
C ALA A 18 -6.14 11.82 20.65
N LYS A 19 -5.71 11.00 21.62
CA LYS A 19 -6.01 11.19 23.06
C LYS A 19 -4.99 12.09 23.75
N ALA A 20 -3.70 11.98 23.43
CA ALA A 20 -2.62 12.70 24.08
C ALA A 20 -2.52 14.18 23.65
N TYR A 21 -2.99 14.52 22.45
CA TYR A 21 -2.86 15.86 21.90
C TYR A 21 -4.20 16.56 21.72
N PRO A 22 -4.31 17.87 22.10
CA PRO A 22 -5.49 18.68 21.84
C PRO A 22 -5.75 18.81 20.32
N LYS A 23 -7.01 19.01 19.92
CA LYS A 23 -7.43 19.05 18.50
C LYS A 23 -6.55 19.95 17.61
N LYS A 24 -6.08 21.09 18.14
CA LYS A 24 -5.22 22.05 17.41
C LYS A 24 -3.82 21.52 17.09
N GLU A 25 -3.31 20.54 17.86
CA GLU A 25 -1.94 20.01 17.73
C GLU A 25 -1.91 18.61 17.10
N ARG A 26 -3.08 17.97 16.94
CA ARG A 26 -3.19 16.59 16.40
C ARG A 26 -2.61 16.49 14.99
N GLY A 27 -2.89 17.47 14.12
CA GLY A 27 -2.36 17.47 12.76
C GLY A 27 -0.82 17.43 12.72
N ARG A 28 -0.16 18.22 13.59
CA ARG A 28 1.28 18.19 13.73
C ARG A 28 1.80 16.85 14.27
N ALA A 29 1.16 16.30 15.28
CA ALA A 29 1.54 15.01 15.87
C ALA A 29 1.37 13.85 14.87
N ILE A 30 0.26 13.82 14.13
CA ILE A 30 0.02 12.85 13.04
C ILE A 30 1.04 13.04 11.91
N GLY A 31 1.39 14.28 11.58
CA GLY A 31 2.42 14.59 10.59
C GLY A 31 3.80 14.03 10.98
N ILE A 32 4.21 14.18 12.24
CA ILE A 32 5.47 13.60 12.77
C ILE A 32 5.41 12.07 12.72
N TRP A 33 4.29 11.46 13.12
CA TRP A 33 4.08 10.03 13.05
C TRP A 33 4.15 9.51 11.61
N ALA A 34 3.53 10.20 10.66
CA ALA A 34 3.57 9.84 9.25
C ALA A 34 4.98 9.96 8.66
N ALA A 35 5.72 11.03 9.01
CA ALA A 35 7.10 11.23 8.59
C ALA A 35 8.03 10.14 9.15
N ALA A 36 7.89 9.77 10.42
CA ALA A 36 8.63 8.67 11.04
C ALA A 36 8.32 7.33 10.36
N SER A 37 7.04 7.07 10.06
CA SER A 37 6.61 5.85 9.35
C SER A 37 7.18 5.79 7.93
N ALA A 38 7.16 6.90 7.19
CA ALA A 38 7.73 6.98 5.85
C ALA A 38 9.25 6.77 5.86
N LEU A 39 9.96 7.40 6.81
CA LEU A 39 11.40 7.23 6.98
C LEU A 39 11.77 5.78 7.30
N THR A 40 11.04 5.13 8.20
CA THR A 40 11.27 3.72 8.56
C THR A 40 11.00 2.80 7.36
N THR A 41 9.97 3.10 6.57
CA THR A 41 9.65 2.35 5.34
C THR A 41 10.78 2.46 4.31
N ALA A 42 11.43 3.61 4.20
CA ALA A 42 12.59 3.79 3.31
C ALA A 42 13.85 3.08 3.83
N LEU A 43 14.12 3.22 5.12
CA LEU A 43 15.34 2.67 5.72
C LEU A 43 15.34 1.13 5.71
N GLY A 44 14.17 0.49 5.80
CA GLY A 44 14.06 -0.97 5.79
C GLY A 44 14.75 -1.61 4.58
N PRO A 45 14.30 -1.35 3.34
CA PRO A 45 14.93 -1.89 2.13
C PRO A 45 16.38 -1.48 1.94
N VAL A 46 16.76 -0.23 2.27
CA VAL A 46 18.15 0.25 2.16
C VAL A 46 19.07 -0.50 3.10
N LEU A 47 18.71 -0.59 4.38
CA LEU A 47 19.50 -1.33 5.37
C LEU A 47 19.50 -2.83 5.06
N GLY A 48 18.34 -3.37 4.65
CA GLY A 48 18.22 -4.76 4.22
C GLY A 48 19.12 -5.09 3.03
N GLY A 49 19.07 -4.27 1.99
CA GLY A 49 19.93 -4.40 0.81
C GLY A 49 21.42 -4.31 1.16
N PHE A 50 21.80 -3.32 1.97
CA PHE A 50 23.19 -3.17 2.45
C PHE A 50 23.69 -4.39 3.24
N VAL A 51 22.88 -4.90 4.17
CA VAL A 51 23.22 -6.10 4.96
C VAL A 51 23.40 -7.32 4.06
N LEU A 52 22.48 -7.55 3.12
CA LEU A 52 22.54 -8.70 2.22
C LEU A 52 23.74 -8.62 1.27
N THR A 53 24.03 -7.44 0.74
CA THR A 53 25.20 -7.24 -0.13
C THR A 53 26.52 -7.44 0.61
N THR A 54 26.60 -7.01 1.89
CA THR A 54 27.84 -7.06 2.66
C THR A 54 28.10 -8.44 3.29
N PHE A 55 27.06 -9.09 3.82
CA PHE A 55 27.18 -10.32 4.60
C PHE A 55 26.62 -11.57 3.88
N GLY A 56 26.07 -11.38 2.66
CA GLY A 56 25.49 -12.45 1.85
C GLY A 56 24.05 -12.81 2.25
N ASN A 57 23.37 -13.52 1.34
CA ASN A 57 21.94 -13.83 1.47
C ASN A 57 21.59 -14.75 2.67
N GLY A 58 22.56 -15.44 3.27
CA GLY A 58 22.34 -16.31 4.44
C GLY A 58 21.88 -15.57 5.70
N VAL A 59 22.18 -14.27 5.81
CA VAL A 59 21.87 -13.46 7.02
C VAL A 59 20.52 -12.75 6.97
N TRP A 60 19.68 -13.01 5.98
CA TRP A 60 18.39 -12.31 5.80
C TRP A 60 17.51 -12.31 7.07
N ARG A 61 17.60 -13.36 7.89
CA ARG A 61 16.85 -13.42 9.17
C ARG A 61 17.31 -12.39 10.19
N ALA A 62 18.60 -12.00 10.16
CA ALA A 62 19.16 -11.01 11.09
C ALA A 62 18.57 -9.61 10.86
N ILE A 63 18.12 -9.31 9.64
CA ILE A 63 17.45 -8.04 9.32
C ILE A 63 16.19 -7.86 10.19
N PHE A 64 15.47 -8.94 10.46
CA PHE A 64 14.28 -8.90 11.31
C PHE A 64 14.61 -8.74 12.80
N ALA A 65 15.82 -9.08 13.22
CA ALA A 65 16.27 -8.95 14.62
C ALA A 65 16.32 -7.49 15.09
N ILE A 66 16.46 -6.51 14.18
CA ILE A 66 16.41 -5.08 14.48
C ILE A 66 15.07 -4.66 15.13
N ASN A 67 14.00 -5.40 14.86
CA ASN A 67 12.69 -5.15 15.45
C ASN A 67 12.64 -5.46 16.97
N LEU A 68 13.52 -6.32 17.47
CA LEU A 68 13.52 -6.68 18.88
C LEU A 68 13.90 -5.52 19.80
N PRO A 69 15.05 -4.82 19.62
CA PRO A 69 15.39 -3.67 20.46
C PRO A 69 14.38 -2.52 20.27
N LEU A 70 13.94 -2.25 19.05
CA LEU A 70 12.92 -1.21 18.78
C LEU A 70 11.60 -1.54 19.48
N GLY A 71 11.16 -2.80 19.44
CA GLY A 71 9.96 -3.27 20.14
C GLY A 71 10.05 -3.14 21.65
N LEU A 72 11.21 -3.53 22.25
CA LEU A 72 11.43 -3.39 23.67
C LEU A 72 11.42 -1.93 24.13
N ILE A 73 12.06 -1.02 23.37
CA ILE A 73 12.04 0.42 23.63
C ILE A 73 10.60 0.93 23.55
N SER A 74 9.83 0.53 22.52
CA SER A 74 8.44 0.94 22.34
C SER A 74 7.56 0.48 23.51
N ILE A 75 7.69 -0.78 23.94
CA ILE A 75 6.95 -1.32 25.10
C ILE A 75 7.31 -0.53 26.37
N TYR A 76 8.60 -0.30 26.63
CA TYR A 76 9.04 0.49 27.77
C TYR A 76 8.43 1.90 27.78
N LEU A 77 8.48 2.60 26.63
CA LEU A 77 7.91 3.95 26.51
C LEU A 77 6.40 3.95 26.69
N LEU A 78 5.68 2.96 26.16
CA LEU A 78 4.24 2.82 26.35
C LEU A 78 3.89 2.63 27.82
N LEU A 79 4.56 1.72 28.50
CA LEU A 79 4.31 1.43 29.92
C LEU A 79 4.70 2.60 30.84
N ALA A 80 5.77 3.34 30.49
CA ALA A 80 6.30 4.41 31.33
C ALA A 80 5.61 5.78 31.10
N LYS A 81 5.09 6.04 29.88
CA LYS A 81 4.63 7.38 29.49
C LYS A 81 3.17 7.48 29.10
N VAL A 82 2.51 6.37 28.77
CA VAL A 82 1.10 6.37 28.35
C VAL A 82 0.22 6.00 29.55
N PRO A 83 -0.68 6.89 30.00
CA PRO A 83 -1.63 6.56 31.07
C PRO A 83 -2.53 5.40 30.68
N ALA A 84 -2.84 4.53 31.66
CA ALA A 84 -3.79 3.45 31.45
C ALA A 84 -5.17 4.00 31.05
N ASP A 85 -5.74 3.42 30.01
CA ASP A 85 -7.05 3.82 29.52
C ASP A 85 -8.16 3.30 30.45
N LYS A 86 -9.11 4.18 30.80
CA LYS A 86 -10.34 3.77 31.49
C LYS A 86 -11.44 3.72 30.43
N PRO A 87 -11.95 2.54 30.07
CA PRO A 87 -13.02 2.43 29.09
C PRO A 87 -14.25 3.18 29.59
N THR A 88 -14.67 4.21 28.85
CA THR A 88 -15.82 5.05 29.20
C THR A 88 -17.14 4.47 28.70
N GLU A 89 -17.09 3.62 27.68
CA GLU A 89 -18.28 2.96 27.11
C GLU A 89 -17.94 1.51 26.71
N LYS A 90 -18.85 0.59 27.11
CA LYS A 90 -18.81 -0.80 26.61
C LYS A 90 -19.46 -0.84 25.23
N ARG A 91 -18.69 -0.61 24.16
CA ARG A 91 -19.17 -0.97 22.82
C ARG A 91 -19.12 -2.49 22.65
N SER A 92 -20.20 -3.07 22.14
CA SER A 92 -20.21 -4.48 21.75
C SER A 92 -19.22 -4.67 20.59
N LEU A 93 -18.28 -5.62 20.75
CA LEU A 93 -17.38 -6.00 19.65
C LEU A 93 -18.12 -7.00 18.76
N ASP A 94 -18.22 -6.71 17.48
CA ASP A 94 -18.73 -7.66 16.51
C ASP A 94 -17.67 -8.72 16.20
N LEU A 95 -17.60 -9.72 17.10
CA LEU A 95 -16.68 -10.85 16.93
C LEU A 95 -17.05 -11.73 15.73
N GLY A 96 -18.34 -11.80 15.38
CA GLY A 96 -18.81 -12.57 14.23
C GLY A 96 -18.35 -11.97 12.91
N GLY A 97 -18.58 -10.66 12.72
CA GLY A 97 -18.11 -9.94 11.54
C GLY A 97 -16.58 -9.96 11.43
N ALA A 98 -15.85 -9.74 12.55
CA ALA A 98 -14.40 -9.80 12.58
C ALA A 98 -13.85 -11.18 12.18
N ALA A 99 -14.47 -12.28 12.66
CA ALA A 99 -14.08 -13.64 12.30
C ALA A 99 -14.33 -13.93 10.82
N LEU A 100 -15.50 -13.55 10.29
CA LEU A 100 -15.86 -13.72 8.87
C LEU A 100 -14.91 -12.94 7.96
N ALA A 101 -14.64 -11.68 8.27
CA ALA A 101 -13.69 -10.85 7.50
C ALA A 101 -12.27 -11.44 7.53
N THR A 102 -11.80 -11.86 8.70
CA THR A 102 -10.46 -12.46 8.87
C THR A 102 -10.33 -13.75 8.05
N LEU A 103 -11.32 -14.62 8.10
CA LEU A 103 -11.31 -15.87 7.33
C LEU A 103 -11.41 -15.59 5.82
N ALA A 104 -12.28 -14.67 5.41
CA ALA A 104 -12.45 -14.32 4.01
C ALA A 104 -11.13 -13.78 3.41
N PHE A 105 -10.53 -12.76 4.04
CA PHE A 105 -9.28 -12.19 3.58
C PHE A 105 -8.10 -13.15 3.73
N GLY A 106 -8.06 -13.97 4.78
CA GLY A 106 -7.03 -14.98 4.98
C GLY A 106 -7.04 -16.04 3.87
N LEU A 107 -8.24 -16.55 3.49
CA LEU A 107 -8.37 -17.50 2.39
C LEU A 107 -8.05 -16.88 1.02
N LEU A 108 -8.45 -15.63 0.79
CA LEU A 108 -8.06 -14.90 -0.42
C LEU A 108 -6.54 -14.73 -0.49
N ALA A 109 -5.91 -14.29 0.61
CA ALA A 109 -4.47 -14.12 0.70
C ALA A 109 -3.74 -15.44 0.42
N TYR A 110 -4.16 -16.51 1.09
CA TYR A 110 -3.58 -17.83 0.89
C TYR A 110 -3.76 -18.32 -0.55
N GLY A 111 -4.99 -18.28 -1.06
CA GLY A 111 -5.30 -18.79 -2.40
C GLY A 111 -4.55 -18.04 -3.50
N LEU A 112 -4.52 -16.70 -3.44
CA LEU A 112 -3.81 -15.86 -4.40
C LEU A 112 -2.29 -16.06 -4.34
N THR A 113 -1.72 -16.21 -3.15
CA THR A 113 -0.28 -16.46 -2.98
C THR A 113 0.09 -17.86 -3.46
N ALA A 114 -0.70 -18.88 -3.09
CA ALA A 114 -0.45 -20.25 -3.47
C ALA A 114 -0.60 -20.50 -4.99
N MET A 115 -1.45 -19.72 -5.67
CA MET A 115 -1.63 -19.82 -7.14
C MET A 115 -0.36 -19.46 -7.91
N ASN A 116 0.44 -18.52 -7.37
CA ASN A 116 1.70 -18.09 -7.98
C ASN A 116 2.92 -18.90 -7.54
N ALA A 117 2.75 -19.85 -6.60
CA ALA A 117 3.83 -20.73 -6.18
C ALA A 117 4.10 -21.83 -7.22
N LYS A 118 5.36 -22.27 -7.35
CA LYS A 118 5.73 -23.39 -8.22
C LYS A 118 4.91 -24.64 -7.86
N GLY A 119 4.13 -25.11 -8.82
CA GLY A 119 3.27 -26.28 -8.63
C GLY A 119 1.79 -25.97 -8.32
N GLY A 120 1.36 -24.71 -8.39
CA GLY A 120 0.00 -24.23 -8.20
C GLY A 120 -0.79 -25.08 -7.21
N GLY A 121 -0.83 -24.73 -5.93
CA GLY A 121 -1.42 -25.58 -4.89
C GLY A 121 -2.85 -26.01 -5.26
N MET A 122 -3.14 -27.30 -5.19
CA MET A 122 -4.47 -27.87 -5.47
C MET A 122 -5.59 -27.17 -4.67
N LEU A 123 -5.23 -26.52 -3.57
CA LEU A 123 -6.13 -25.76 -2.70
C LEU A 123 -6.21 -24.25 -3.03
N SER A 124 -5.45 -23.72 -4.00
CA SER A 124 -5.45 -22.28 -4.31
C SER A 124 -6.80 -21.80 -4.83
N THR A 125 -7.33 -22.43 -5.86
CA THR A 125 -8.65 -22.07 -6.43
C THR A 125 -9.80 -22.28 -5.43
N PRO A 126 -9.92 -23.42 -4.73
CA PRO A 126 -10.90 -23.57 -3.65
C PRO A 126 -10.80 -22.50 -2.55
N ALA A 127 -9.60 -22.12 -2.16
CA ALA A 127 -9.40 -21.07 -1.14
C ALA A 127 -9.88 -19.70 -1.64
N ILE A 128 -9.58 -19.33 -2.89
CA ILE A 128 -10.07 -18.08 -3.49
C ILE A 128 -11.60 -18.08 -3.53
N VAL A 129 -12.21 -19.16 -4.02
CA VAL A 129 -13.68 -19.28 -4.10
C VAL A 129 -14.30 -19.19 -2.71
N ALA A 130 -13.77 -19.93 -1.73
CA ALA A 130 -14.25 -19.88 -0.35
C ALA A 130 -14.08 -18.48 0.26
N GLY A 131 -12.95 -17.81 0.02
CA GLY A 131 -12.71 -16.45 0.47
C GLY A 131 -13.70 -15.44 -0.12
N VAL A 132 -14.01 -15.55 -1.42
CA VAL A 132 -15.02 -14.71 -2.09
C VAL A 132 -16.42 -14.99 -1.52
N VAL A 133 -16.79 -16.25 -1.35
CA VAL A 133 -18.09 -16.63 -0.75
C VAL A 133 -18.21 -16.08 0.66
N LEU A 134 -17.17 -16.22 1.50
CA LEU A 134 -17.18 -15.68 2.86
C LEU A 134 -17.25 -14.14 2.88
N LEU A 135 -16.71 -13.45 1.87
CA LEU A 135 -16.85 -11.99 1.73
C LEU A 135 -18.33 -11.61 1.49
N PHE A 136 -19.03 -12.35 0.65
CA PHE A 136 -20.48 -12.15 0.46
C PHE A 136 -21.28 -12.47 1.72
N VAL A 137 -20.91 -13.53 2.44
CA VAL A 137 -21.53 -13.90 3.72
C VAL A 137 -21.26 -12.80 4.77
N PHE A 138 -20.05 -12.26 4.83
CA PHE A 138 -19.71 -11.14 5.69
C PHE A 138 -20.57 -9.91 5.39
N ILE A 139 -20.69 -9.51 4.11
CA ILE A 139 -21.52 -8.37 3.71
C ILE A 139 -23.01 -8.60 4.07
N ALA A 140 -23.50 -9.83 3.88
CA ALA A 140 -24.86 -10.17 4.27
C ALA A 140 -25.06 -10.15 5.79
N TYR A 141 -24.10 -10.66 6.54
CA TYR A 141 -24.10 -10.65 8.01
C TYR A 141 -24.10 -9.21 8.56
N GLU A 142 -23.22 -8.34 8.09
CA GLU A 142 -23.15 -6.92 8.47
C GLU A 142 -24.46 -6.17 8.20
N ARG A 143 -25.21 -6.55 7.15
CA ARG A 143 -26.51 -5.95 6.84
C ARG A 143 -27.59 -6.26 7.87
N TRP A 144 -27.48 -7.41 8.54
CA TRP A 144 -28.49 -7.90 9.50
C TRP A 144 -28.09 -7.63 10.94
N GLN A 145 -26.82 -7.27 11.19
CA GLN A 145 -26.32 -6.97 12.52
C GLN A 145 -26.84 -5.61 13.01
N ARG A 146 -27.22 -5.54 14.31
CA ARG A 146 -27.70 -4.30 14.94
C ARG A 146 -26.59 -3.28 15.16
N ASP A 147 -25.40 -3.78 15.57
CA ASP A 147 -24.19 -2.97 15.76
C ASP A 147 -23.09 -3.52 14.82
N PRO A 148 -23.15 -3.23 13.49
CA PRO A 148 -22.21 -3.77 12.55
C PRO A 148 -20.81 -3.18 12.77
N MET A 149 -19.75 -3.99 12.49
CA MET A 149 -18.37 -3.51 12.48
C MET A 149 -18.16 -2.46 11.38
N ILE A 150 -18.81 -2.67 10.24
CA ILE A 150 -18.77 -1.77 9.07
C ILE A 150 -20.20 -1.35 8.72
N ASP A 151 -20.52 -0.08 8.94
CA ASP A 151 -21.77 0.46 8.39
C ASP A 151 -21.69 0.57 6.87
N LEU A 152 -22.36 -0.36 6.18
CA LEU A 152 -22.44 -0.37 4.72
C LEU A 152 -23.16 0.86 4.13
N GLY A 153 -23.92 1.59 4.95
CA GLY A 153 -24.54 2.86 4.59
C GLY A 153 -23.51 3.93 4.20
N LEU A 154 -22.31 3.87 4.76
CA LEU A 154 -21.21 4.79 4.43
C LEU A 154 -20.87 4.77 2.93
N PHE A 155 -20.99 3.62 2.26
CA PHE A 155 -20.72 3.52 0.82
C PHE A 155 -21.79 4.19 -0.06
N ARG A 156 -22.92 4.62 0.50
CA ARG A 156 -23.89 5.47 -0.22
C ARG A 156 -23.43 6.92 -0.31
N ILE A 157 -22.49 7.32 0.54
CA ILE A 157 -21.89 8.65 0.50
C ILE A 157 -20.90 8.67 -0.66
N ARG A 158 -21.22 9.43 -1.71
CA ARG A 158 -20.43 9.50 -2.96
C ARG A 158 -18.94 9.82 -2.71
N ALA A 159 -18.65 10.74 -1.80
CA ALA A 159 -17.31 11.15 -1.45
C ALA A 159 -16.53 9.99 -0.77
N PHE A 160 -17.18 9.29 0.17
CA PHE A 160 -16.58 8.15 0.87
C PHE A 160 -16.30 6.97 -0.07
N ALA A 161 -17.30 6.55 -0.84
CA ALA A 161 -17.17 5.46 -1.79
C ALA A 161 -16.09 5.76 -2.85
N GLY A 162 -16.10 6.99 -3.40
CA GLY A 162 -15.13 7.42 -4.39
C GLY A 162 -13.70 7.51 -3.85
N ALA A 163 -13.51 8.05 -2.65
CA ALA A 163 -12.19 8.09 -2.01
C ALA A 163 -11.64 6.68 -1.74
N ASN A 164 -12.48 5.74 -1.27
CA ASN A 164 -12.08 4.36 -1.08
C ASN A 164 -11.78 3.63 -2.40
N LEU A 165 -12.55 3.89 -3.46
CA LEU A 165 -12.29 3.31 -4.77
C LEU A 165 -10.99 3.88 -5.40
N ALA A 166 -10.72 5.17 -5.24
CA ALA A 166 -9.46 5.79 -5.63
C ALA A 166 -8.28 5.19 -4.84
N THR A 167 -8.46 4.97 -3.52
CA THR A 167 -7.49 4.26 -2.66
C THR A 167 -7.20 2.87 -3.20
N PHE A 168 -8.23 2.09 -3.54
CA PHE A 168 -8.07 0.73 -4.05
C PHE A 168 -7.18 0.71 -5.29
N PHE A 169 -7.50 1.50 -6.32
CA PHE A 169 -6.74 1.50 -7.58
C PHE A 169 -5.32 2.02 -7.41
N LEU A 170 -5.13 3.09 -6.63
CA LEU A 170 -3.81 3.66 -6.41
C LEU A 170 -2.90 2.72 -5.61
N TYR A 171 -3.40 2.15 -4.51
CA TYR A 171 -2.61 1.23 -3.69
C TYR A 171 -2.42 -0.14 -4.35
N PHE A 172 -3.37 -0.58 -5.19
CA PHE A 172 -3.16 -1.71 -6.09
C PHE A 172 -1.95 -1.45 -6.99
N ALA A 173 -1.95 -0.34 -7.72
CA ALA A 173 -0.88 0.03 -8.64
C ALA A 173 0.48 0.18 -7.92
N LEU A 174 0.49 0.85 -6.78
CA LEU A 174 1.67 1.05 -5.95
C LEU A 174 2.27 -0.28 -5.50
N SER A 175 1.44 -1.18 -4.94
CA SER A 175 1.90 -2.47 -4.41
C SER A 175 2.46 -3.36 -5.50
N ALA A 176 1.84 -3.39 -6.70
CA ALA A 176 2.35 -4.15 -7.83
C ALA A 176 3.73 -3.66 -8.26
N ASN A 177 3.90 -2.35 -8.45
CA ASN A 177 5.19 -1.80 -8.90
C ASN A 177 6.28 -1.96 -7.84
N LEU A 178 6.00 -1.69 -6.57
CA LEU A 178 6.97 -1.84 -5.47
C LEU A 178 7.37 -3.30 -5.24
N PHE A 179 6.57 -4.27 -5.68
CA PHE A 179 6.89 -5.69 -5.60
C PHE A 179 7.66 -6.19 -6.84
N TYR A 180 7.18 -5.87 -8.05
CA TYR A 180 7.74 -6.44 -9.28
C TYR A 180 8.93 -5.66 -9.84
N LEU A 181 9.06 -4.36 -9.55
CA LEU A 181 10.22 -3.57 -9.99
C LEU A 181 11.53 -4.07 -9.36
N PRO A 182 11.65 -4.30 -8.05
CA PRO A 182 12.85 -4.91 -7.47
C PRO A 182 13.20 -6.28 -8.08
N MET A 183 12.18 -7.11 -8.35
CA MET A 183 12.40 -8.42 -8.99
C MET A 183 13.00 -8.27 -10.39
N LEU A 184 12.49 -7.33 -11.20
CA LEU A 184 13.06 -7.01 -12.51
C LEU A 184 14.51 -6.52 -12.39
N LEU A 185 14.76 -5.57 -11.48
CA LEU A 185 16.07 -4.95 -11.33
C LEU A 185 17.14 -5.95 -10.89
N ILE A 186 16.82 -6.82 -9.93
CA ILE A 186 17.75 -7.82 -9.40
C ILE A 186 17.89 -9.00 -10.36
N ALA A 187 16.80 -9.66 -10.69
CA ALA A 187 16.83 -10.89 -11.49
C ALA A 187 16.97 -10.61 -12.99
N GLY A 188 16.33 -9.55 -13.50
CA GLY A 188 16.39 -9.14 -14.90
C GLY A 188 17.71 -8.44 -15.25
N TRP A 189 17.98 -7.32 -14.59
CA TRP A 189 19.10 -6.42 -14.90
C TRP A 189 20.37 -6.70 -14.09
N ARG A 190 20.34 -7.66 -13.16
CA ARG A 190 21.48 -8.07 -12.32
C ARG A 190 22.07 -6.95 -11.45
N LEU A 191 21.22 -5.99 -11.03
CA LEU A 191 21.64 -4.98 -10.07
C LEU A 191 21.80 -5.60 -8.67
N SER A 192 22.67 -4.99 -7.87
CA SER A 192 22.86 -5.41 -6.48
C SER A 192 21.63 -5.07 -5.62
N GLU A 193 21.37 -5.85 -4.57
CA GLU A 193 20.31 -5.61 -3.61
C GLU A 193 20.42 -4.22 -2.95
N ALA A 194 21.66 -3.75 -2.75
CA ALA A 194 21.92 -2.42 -2.21
C ALA A 194 21.47 -1.31 -3.17
N GLU A 195 21.82 -1.40 -4.45
CA GLU A 195 21.37 -0.43 -5.46
C GLU A 195 19.86 -0.40 -5.56
N VAL A 196 19.24 -1.58 -5.60
CA VAL A 196 17.77 -1.67 -5.66
C VAL A 196 17.12 -1.14 -4.39
N GLY A 197 17.74 -1.31 -3.23
CA GLY A 197 17.26 -0.70 -1.98
C GLY A 197 17.11 0.83 -2.08
N PHE A 198 17.97 1.50 -2.82
CA PHE A 198 17.93 2.96 -2.99
C PHE A 198 16.69 3.48 -3.74
N ILE A 199 15.97 2.65 -4.51
CA ILE A 199 14.72 3.10 -5.20
C ILE A 199 13.62 3.58 -4.22
N PHE A 200 13.64 3.08 -2.99
CA PHE A 200 12.64 3.44 -1.98
C PHE A 200 12.93 4.79 -1.30
N LEU A 201 14.18 5.29 -1.37
CA LEU A 201 14.56 6.54 -0.72
C LEU A 201 13.81 7.76 -1.27
N PRO A 202 13.79 8.02 -2.60
CA PRO A 202 13.11 9.21 -3.11
C PRO A 202 11.61 9.18 -2.83
N LEU A 203 10.96 8.01 -2.93
CA LEU A 203 9.56 7.83 -2.59
C LEU A 203 9.27 8.26 -1.14
N SER A 204 9.98 7.65 -0.21
CA SER A 204 9.72 7.89 1.21
C SER A 204 10.17 9.26 1.69
N ALA A 205 11.28 9.78 1.17
CA ALA A 205 11.77 11.11 1.48
C ALA A 205 10.77 12.19 1.03
N LEU A 206 10.26 12.08 -0.20
CA LEU A 206 9.29 13.05 -0.71
C LEU A 206 7.95 12.97 0.03
N ILE A 207 7.47 11.78 0.37
CA ILE A 207 6.28 11.64 1.22
C ILE A 207 6.52 12.28 2.59
N ALA A 208 7.65 11.99 3.25
CA ALA A 208 7.95 12.52 4.57
C ALA A 208 8.07 14.05 4.58
N LEU A 209 8.71 14.63 3.56
CA LEU A 209 8.96 16.06 3.49
C LEU A 209 7.72 16.86 3.02
N LEU A 210 6.95 16.31 2.09
CA LEU A 210 5.90 17.08 1.40
C LEU A 210 4.49 16.78 1.90
N SER A 211 4.21 15.64 2.58
CA SER A 211 2.84 15.32 3.02
C SER A 211 2.26 16.36 3.97
N GLY A 212 3.07 16.94 4.86
CA GLY A 212 2.63 18.00 5.77
C GLY A 212 2.23 19.30 5.03
N PRO A 213 3.13 19.91 4.24
CA PRO A 213 2.82 21.08 3.42
C PRO A 213 1.64 20.85 2.45
N VAL A 214 1.58 19.69 1.80
CA VAL A 214 0.48 19.35 0.90
C VAL A 214 -0.85 19.18 1.65
N GLY A 215 -0.82 18.59 2.86
CA GLY A 215 -2.00 18.54 3.73
C GLY A 215 -2.56 19.93 4.03
N GLN A 216 -1.70 20.85 4.46
CA GLN A 216 -2.09 22.26 4.71
C GLN A 216 -2.61 22.96 3.45
N TRP A 217 -2.02 22.69 2.30
CA TRP A 217 -2.49 23.22 1.03
C TRP A 217 -3.87 22.65 0.66
N SER A 218 -4.05 21.35 0.84
CA SER A 218 -5.33 20.65 0.65
C SER A 218 -6.45 21.21 1.56
N ASP A 219 -6.11 21.60 2.80
CA ASP A 219 -7.07 22.19 3.72
C ASP A 219 -7.62 23.54 3.19
N ARG A 220 -6.86 24.25 2.36
CA ARG A 220 -7.25 25.54 1.77
C ARG A 220 -8.03 25.40 0.47
N ILE A 221 -7.59 24.51 -0.43
CA ILE A 221 -8.16 24.39 -1.79
C ILE A 221 -9.12 23.21 -1.95
N GLY A 222 -9.22 22.36 -0.91
CA GLY A 222 -9.98 21.11 -0.95
C GLY A 222 -9.13 19.91 -1.43
N PRO A 223 -9.55 18.68 -1.05
CA PRO A 223 -8.76 17.47 -1.29
C PRO A 223 -8.80 16.97 -2.74
N ARG A 224 -9.81 17.36 -3.54
CA ARG A 224 -10.00 16.89 -4.94
C ARG A 224 -8.75 17.07 -5.79
N PHE A 225 -8.25 18.30 -5.84
CA PHE A 225 -7.17 18.67 -6.75
C PHE A 225 -5.85 17.95 -6.39
N PRO A 226 -5.36 17.96 -5.14
CA PRO A 226 -4.13 17.24 -4.79
C PRO A 226 -4.22 15.74 -5.06
N ILE A 227 -5.35 15.08 -4.74
CA ILE A 227 -5.54 13.65 -4.97
C ILE A 227 -5.51 13.34 -6.46
N ALA A 228 -6.27 14.07 -7.27
CA ALA A 228 -6.34 13.82 -8.71
C ALA A 228 -5.00 14.10 -9.40
N CYS A 229 -4.36 15.25 -9.12
CA CYS A 229 -3.04 15.57 -9.65
C CYS A 229 -1.98 14.57 -9.20
N GLY A 230 -1.94 14.22 -7.92
CA GLY A 230 -0.97 13.29 -7.38
C GLY A 230 -1.13 11.89 -8.00
N SER A 231 -2.36 11.38 -8.14
CA SER A 231 -2.62 10.10 -8.82
C SER A 231 -2.19 10.15 -10.30
N MET A 232 -2.37 11.28 -10.98
CA MET A 232 -1.93 11.46 -12.38
C MET A 232 -0.39 11.49 -12.46
N VAL A 233 0.29 12.14 -11.54
CA VAL A 233 1.77 12.14 -11.47
C VAL A 233 2.29 10.71 -11.24
N VAL A 234 1.65 9.91 -10.39
CA VAL A 234 1.99 8.49 -10.22
C VAL A 234 1.75 7.72 -11.51
N ALA A 235 0.65 7.99 -12.23
CA ALA A 235 0.37 7.37 -13.53
C ALA A 235 1.47 7.66 -14.56
N ILE A 236 1.94 8.91 -14.63
CA ILE A 236 3.04 9.32 -15.51
C ILE A 236 4.34 8.60 -15.13
N ALA A 237 4.63 8.45 -13.83
CA ALA A 237 5.81 7.72 -13.38
C ALA A 237 5.76 6.25 -13.82
N PHE A 238 4.63 5.58 -13.67
CA PHE A 238 4.47 4.18 -14.08
C PHE A 238 4.44 4.01 -15.60
N ALA A 239 3.84 4.95 -16.34
CA ALA A 239 3.93 4.99 -17.79
C ALA A 239 5.38 5.18 -18.26
N GLY A 240 6.15 6.04 -17.58
CA GLY A 240 7.58 6.20 -17.82
C GLY A 240 8.37 4.92 -17.57
N LEU A 241 8.09 4.17 -16.50
CA LEU A 241 8.70 2.86 -16.26
C LEU A 241 8.33 1.84 -17.34
N ALA A 242 7.06 1.84 -17.79
CA ALA A 242 6.64 0.98 -18.89
C ALA A 242 7.36 1.30 -20.20
N LEU A 243 7.55 2.57 -20.54
CA LEU A 243 8.28 2.99 -21.71
C LEU A 243 9.77 2.64 -21.60
N LEU A 244 10.38 2.88 -20.44
CA LEU A 244 11.79 2.58 -20.19
C LEU A 244 12.08 1.09 -20.42
N THR A 245 11.25 0.21 -19.87
CA THR A 245 11.40 -1.25 -20.05
C THR A 245 11.00 -1.69 -21.46
N HIS A 246 9.99 -1.08 -22.08
CA HIS A 246 9.60 -1.38 -23.46
C HIS A 246 10.75 -1.13 -24.45
N PHE A 247 11.50 -0.06 -24.26
CA PHE A 247 12.65 0.27 -25.11
C PHE A 247 13.95 -0.40 -24.67
N GLY A 248 13.95 -1.24 -23.65
CA GLY A 248 15.13 -1.94 -23.14
C GLY A 248 16.20 -0.98 -22.56
N ILE A 249 15.78 0.13 -21.99
CA ILE A 249 16.69 1.13 -21.39
C ILE A 249 17.02 0.69 -19.97
N HIS A 250 18.16 0.03 -19.78
CA HIS A 250 18.60 -0.51 -18.49
C HIS A 250 19.45 0.49 -17.71
N ASN A 251 18.94 1.71 -17.52
CA ASN A 251 19.65 2.73 -16.78
C ASN A 251 18.94 3.02 -15.44
N PHE A 252 19.56 2.59 -14.34
CA PHE A 252 19.00 2.77 -13.02
C PHE A 252 18.99 4.24 -12.59
N TRP A 253 20.14 4.92 -12.63
CA TRP A 253 20.28 6.25 -12.02
C TRP A 253 19.63 7.37 -12.83
N THR A 254 19.62 7.31 -14.16
CA THR A 254 19.02 8.34 -15.02
C THR A 254 17.64 7.95 -15.56
N GLY A 255 17.23 6.69 -15.42
CA GLY A 255 15.93 6.17 -15.86
C GLY A 255 15.01 5.86 -14.67
N THR A 256 15.26 4.73 -13.99
CA THR A 256 14.36 4.22 -12.95
C THR A 256 14.30 5.16 -11.74
N PHE A 257 15.43 5.63 -11.23
CA PHE A 257 15.50 6.43 -10.01
C PHE A 257 14.72 7.77 -10.12
N PRO A 258 14.83 8.57 -11.20
CA PRO A 258 14.01 9.77 -11.36
C PRO A 258 12.50 9.48 -11.45
N LEU A 259 12.10 8.37 -12.07
CA LEU A 259 10.69 7.97 -12.14
C LEU A 259 10.15 7.57 -10.75
N MET A 260 10.98 6.94 -9.92
CA MET A 260 10.63 6.67 -8.53
C MET A 260 10.52 7.95 -7.69
N ALA A 261 11.35 8.96 -7.95
CA ALA A 261 11.19 10.29 -7.36
C ALA A 261 9.88 10.95 -7.82
N LEU A 262 9.54 10.85 -9.09
CA LEU A 262 8.28 11.37 -9.61
C LEU A 262 7.07 10.66 -8.97
N MET A 263 7.13 9.35 -8.78
CA MET A 263 6.13 8.59 -8.04
C MET A 263 6.00 9.08 -6.60
N GLY A 264 7.14 9.33 -5.92
CA GLY A 264 7.17 9.88 -4.57
C GLY A 264 6.50 11.25 -4.48
N LEU A 265 6.74 12.13 -5.45
CA LEU A 265 6.10 13.43 -5.57
C LEU A 265 4.58 13.31 -5.72
N GLY A 266 4.12 12.38 -6.56
CA GLY A 266 2.70 12.08 -6.72
C GLY A 266 2.07 11.54 -5.43
N MET A 267 2.72 10.57 -4.80
CA MET A 267 2.21 9.98 -3.54
C MET A 267 2.16 10.99 -2.39
N ALA A 268 3.13 11.89 -2.29
CA ALA A 268 3.12 12.96 -1.28
C ALA A 268 1.89 13.87 -1.42
N GLN A 269 1.39 14.06 -2.64
CA GLN A 269 0.17 14.82 -2.91
C GLN A 269 -1.11 14.04 -2.57
N VAL A 270 -1.06 12.73 -2.48
CA VAL A 270 -2.26 11.90 -2.27
C VAL A 270 -2.43 11.49 -0.81
N VAL A 271 -1.38 11.05 -0.13
CA VAL A 271 -1.46 10.33 1.15
C VAL A 271 -2.26 11.10 2.20
N SER A 272 -1.91 12.36 2.46
CA SER A 272 -2.58 13.19 3.46
C SER A 272 -3.98 13.63 3.02
N PRO A 273 -4.18 14.22 1.82
CA PRO A 273 -5.50 14.63 1.36
C PRO A 273 -6.51 13.49 1.23
N LEU A 274 -6.09 12.31 0.81
CA LEU A 274 -6.96 11.15 0.66
C LEU A 274 -7.46 10.64 2.01
N SER A 275 -6.57 10.53 3.00
CA SER A 275 -6.94 10.16 4.37
C SER A 275 -7.90 11.18 4.97
N THR A 276 -7.66 12.48 4.77
CA THR A 276 -8.54 13.55 5.22
C THR A 276 -9.90 13.45 4.51
N ALA A 277 -9.95 13.26 3.18
CA ALA A 277 -11.20 13.14 2.43
C ALA A 277 -12.06 11.97 2.92
N VAL A 278 -11.47 10.83 3.24
CA VAL A 278 -12.19 9.68 3.80
C VAL A 278 -12.79 10.02 5.16
N MET A 279 -12.00 10.61 6.07
CA MET A 279 -12.45 10.89 7.45
C MET A 279 -13.47 12.04 7.51
N THR A 280 -13.35 13.04 6.64
CA THR A 280 -14.28 14.19 6.62
C THR A 280 -15.55 13.94 5.81
N SER A 281 -15.63 12.83 5.09
CA SER A 281 -16.82 12.45 4.33
C SER A 281 -17.93 11.81 5.17
N VAL A 282 -17.63 11.48 6.44
CA VAL A 282 -18.54 10.80 7.38
C VAL A 282 -18.72 11.63 8.65
N GLU A 283 -19.74 11.27 9.45
CA GLU A 283 -19.94 11.89 10.78
C GLU A 283 -18.80 11.54 11.75
N ASP A 284 -18.55 12.40 12.75
CA ASP A 284 -17.47 12.24 13.73
C ASP A 284 -17.48 10.88 14.43
N LYS A 285 -18.69 10.34 14.71
CA LYS A 285 -18.87 9.02 15.32
C LYS A 285 -18.34 7.86 14.46
N ASP A 286 -18.33 8.01 13.13
CA ASP A 286 -17.99 6.97 12.16
C ASP A 286 -16.56 7.11 11.62
N THR A 287 -15.82 8.15 12.02
CA THR A 287 -14.46 8.43 11.55
C THR A 287 -13.50 7.27 11.79
N GLY A 288 -13.61 6.58 12.93
CA GLY A 288 -12.79 5.41 13.23
C GLY A 288 -13.08 4.24 12.28
N ALA A 289 -14.36 3.95 12.01
CA ALA A 289 -14.78 2.93 11.06
C ALA A 289 -14.32 3.30 9.63
N ALA A 290 -14.51 4.55 9.22
CA ALA A 290 -14.08 5.06 7.91
C ALA A 290 -12.57 4.88 7.69
N SER A 291 -11.74 5.21 8.68
CA SER A 291 -10.29 5.01 8.65
C SER A 291 -9.94 3.52 8.57
N GLY A 292 -10.62 2.67 9.35
CA GLY A 292 -10.44 1.21 9.31
C GLY A 292 -10.77 0.62 7.93
N ILE A 293 -11.89 1.02 7.33
CA ILE A 293 -12.32 0.60 6.00
C ILE A 293 -11.27 1.01 4.95
N ASN A 294 -10.82 2.26 4.97
CA ASN A 294 -9.83 2.75 4.01
C ASN A 294 -8.51 2.00 4.11
N ASN A 295 -8.05 1.71 5.33
CA ASN A 295 -6.85 0.88 5.53
C ASN A 295 -7.06 -0.56 5.03
N ALA A 296 -8.21 -1.17 5.28
CA ALA A 296 -8.55 -2.49 4.75
C ALA A 296 -8.57 -2.49 3.21
N VAL A 297 -9.21 -1.51 2.58
CA VAL A 297 -9.27 -1.34 1.12
C VAL A 297 -7.86 -1.24 0.51
N SER A 298 -6.97 -0.45 1.10
CA SER A 298 -5.59 -0.31 0.61
C SER A 298 -4.81 -1.63 0.72
N ARG A 299 -4.98 -2.39 1.81
CA ARG A 299 -4.31 -3.68 2.03
C ARG A 299 -4.83 -4.77 1.10
N VAL A 300 -6.15 -4.85 0.94
CA VAL A 300 -6.79 -5.79 0.01
C VAL A 300 -6.38 -5.48 -1.43
N GLY A 301 -6.39 -4.20 -1.82
CA GLY A 301 -5.90 -3.76 -3.12
C GLY A 301 -4.46 -4.23 -3.39
N GLY A 302 -3.56 -4.05 -2.41
CA GLY A 302 -2.17 -4.51 -2.52
C GLY A 302 -2.03 -6.03 -2.64
N LEU A 303 -2.82 -6.78 -1.88
CA LEU A 303 -2.81 -8.24 -1.93
C LEU A 303 -3.25 -8.77 -3.31
N ILE A 304 -4.38 -8.27 -3.81
CA ILE A 304 -4.91 -8.65 -5.13
C ILE A 304 -3.93 -8.22 -6.23
N ALA A 305 -3.28 -7.06 -6.07
CA ALA A 305 -2.32 -6.54 -7.04
C ALA A 305 -1.14 -7.48 -7.26
N VAL A 306 -0.51 -7.94 -6.20
CA VAL A 306 0.63 -8.87 -6.29
C VAL A 306 0.22 -10.14 -7.01
N ALA A 307 -0.93 -10.72 -6.69
CA ALA A 307 -1.39 -11.95 -7.34
C ALA A 307 -1.78 -11.73 -8.81
N ALA A 308 -2.61 -10.73 -9.10
CA ALA A 308 -3.11 -10.48 -10.45
C ALA A 308 -1.98 -10.05 -11.40
N MET A 309 -1.11 -9.14 -10.95
CA MET A 309 0.01 -8.67 -11.77
C MET A 309 1.11 -9.73 -11.90
N GLY A 310 1.27 -10.60 -10.90
CA GLY A 310 2.16 -11.76 -11.02
C GLY A 310 1.71 -12.74 -12.09
N SER A 311 0.41 -13.03 -12.15
CA SER A 311 -0.17 -13.86 -13.20
C SER A 311 -0.02 -13.23 -14.59
N LEU A 312 -0.23 -11.90 -14.69
CA LEU A 312 -0.01 -11.16 -15.93
C LEU A 312 1.47 -11.22 -16.36
N ALA A 313 2.39 -10.93 -15.44
CA ALA A 313 3.82 -10.96 -15.71
C ALA A 313 4.28 -12.36 -16.16
N ALA A 314 3.87 -13.40 -15.43
CA ALA A 314 4.21 -14.78 -15.78
C ALA A 314 3.65 -15.18 -17.15
N TRP A 315 2.42 -14.78 -17.47
CA TRP A 315 1.81 -15.06 -18.77
C TRP A 315 2.52 -14.36 -19.94
N VAL A 316 2.86 -13.06 -19.80
CA VAL A 316 3.60 -12.32 -20.82
C VAL A 316 4.99 -12.92 -21.00
N TYR A 317 5.70 -13.20 -19.90
CA TYR A 317 7.00 -13.81 -19.89
C TYR A 317 7.01 -15.16 -20.61
N ALA A 318 6.09 -16.05 -20.27
CA ALA A 318 5.96 -17.38 -20.86
C ALA A 318 5.67 -17.33 -22.37
N ARG A 319 4.89 -16.34 -22.83
CA ARG A 319 4.61 -16.15 -24.25
C ARG A 319 5.85 -15.81 -25.08
N ILE A 320 6.81 -15.10 -24.50
CA ILE A 320 8.04 -14.66 -25.18
C ILE A 320 9.10 -15.76 -25.12
N ILE A 321 9.29 -16.37 -23.96
CA ILE A 321 10.26 -17.46 -23.77
C ILE A 321 9.81 -18.74 -24.47
N GLY A 322 8.50 -18.98 -24.60
CA GLY A 322 7.95 -20.21 -25.19
C GLY A 322 8.39 -21.46 -24.42
N ASN A 323 8.79 -22.49 -25.17
CA ASN A 323 9.22 -23.78 -24.63
C ASN A 323 10.76 -23.88 -24.43
N ALA A 324 11.47 -22.75 -24.30
CA ALA A 324 12.91 -22.78 -24.07
C ALA A 324 13.24 -23.46 -22.74
N SER A 325 13.76 -24.68 -22.81
CA SER A 325 14.13 -25.46 -21.63
C SER A 325 15.35 -24.86 -20.92
N GLY A 326 15.32 -24.86 -19.58
CA GLY A 326 16.44 -24.36 -18.75
C GLY A 326 16.47 -22.84 -18.53
N VAL A 327 15.51 -22.09 -19.08
CA VAL A 327 15.39 -20.65 -18.79
C VAL A 327 14.57 -20.46 -17.48
N PRO A 328 15.11 -19.76 -16.45
CA PRO A 328 14.40 -19.48 -15.21
C PRO A 328 13.13 -18.65 -15.47
N GLY A 329 12.14 -18.75 -14.54
CA GLY A 329 10.91 -17.98 -14.60
C GLY A 329 11.09 -16.48 -14.36
N PHE A 330 10.03 -15.69 -14.57
CA PHE A 330 10.03 -14.27 -14.26
C PHE A 330 10.39 -14.04 -12.78
N GLY A 331 11.35 -13.15 -12.53
CA GLY A 331 11.83 -12.82 -11.18
C GLY A 331 12.77 -13.84 -10.55
N GLU A 332 13.13 -14.91 -11.26
CA GLU A 332 14.15 -15.84 -10.82
C GLU A 332 15.55 -15.42 -11.29
N PRO A 333 16.59 -15.61 -10.48
CA PRO A 333 17.96 -15.30 -10.89
C PRO A 333 18.38 -16.19 -12.07
N PRO A 334 19.31 -15.69 -12.94
CA PRO A 334 19.80 -16.47 -14.07
C PRO A 334 20.46 -17.78 -13.62
N ALA A 335 20.18 -18.87 -14.34
CA ALA A 335 20.82 -20.15 -14.11
C ALA A 335 22.32 -20.07 -14.44
N SER A 336 23.15 -20.77 -13.65
CA SER A 336 24.58 -20.88 -13.92
C SER A 336 24.82 -21.57 -15.26
N GLY A 337 25.60 -20.95 -16.15
CA GLY A 337 25.91 -21.51 -17.47
C GLY A 337 24.83 -21.31 -18.53
N LEU A 338 23.85 -20.43 -18.33
CA LEU A 338 22.87 -20.08 -19.35
C LEU A 338 23.57 -19.46 -20.59
N ALA A 339 23.27 -19.94 -21.78
CA ALA A 339 23.82 -19.41 -23.01
C ALA A 339 23.45 -17.92 -23.21
N ALA A 340 24.35 -17.11 -23.72
CA ALA A 340 24.18 -15.66 -23.84
C ALA A 340 22.93 -15.23 -24.60
N ASN A 341 22.55 -15.96 -25.67
CA ASN A 341 21.34 -15.71 -26.43
C ASN A 341 20.05 -16.00 -25.61
N LEU A 342 20.08 -17.03 -24.77
CA LEU A 342 18.95 -17.36 -23.88
C LEU A 342 18.84 -16.37 -22.73
N ASP A 343 19.97 -15.88 -22.22
CA ASP A 343 19.97 -14.84 -21.19
C ASP A 343 19.44 -13.50 -21.74
N ALA A 344 19.84 -13.12 -22.96
CA ALA A 344 19.28 -11.94 -23.63
C ALA A 344 17.77 -12.06 -23.86
N ALA A 345 17.30 -13.24 -24.28
CA ALA A 345 15.85 -13.49 -24.41
C ALA A 345 15.13 -13.43 -23.08
N ARG A 346 15.74 -13.95 -22.00
CA ARG A 346 15.22 -13.87 -20.62
C ARG A 346 15.07 -12.43 -20.14
N VAL A 347 16.08 -11.57 -20.38
CA VAL A 347 16.04 -10.15 -20.02
C VAL A 347 14.93 -9.45 -20.80
N ALA A 348 14.85 -9.61 -22.13
CA ALA A 348 13.81 -9.00 -22.96
C ALA A 348 12.40 -9.46 -22.57
N ALA A 349 12.23 -10.74 -22.19
CA ALA A 349 10.97 -11.25 -21.69
C ALA A 349 10.60 -10.66 -20.33
N SER A 350 11.59 -10.46 -19.43
CA SER A 350 11.39 -9.82 -18.13
C SER A 350 10.99 -8.35 -18.28
N ASP A 351 11.63 -7.61 -19.19
CA ASP A 351 11.28 -6.23 -19.51
C ASP A 351 9.85 -6.14 -20.04
N SER A 352 9.48 -7.01 -20.98
CA SER A 352 8.14 -7.03 -21.56
C SER A 352 7.07 -7.39 -20.53
N ALA A 353 7.35 -8.33 -19.62
CA ALA A 353 6.48 -8.72 -18.54
C ALA A 353 6.23 -7.54 -17.58
N PHE A 354 7.29 -6.83 -17.18
CA PHE A 354 7.17 -5.66 -16.34
C PHE A 354 6.53 -4.48 -17.07
N THR A 355 6.79 -4.28 -18.36
CA THR A 355 6.11 -3.30 -19.21
C THR A 355 4.60 -3.46 -19.12
N ALA A 356 4.09 -4.70 -19.23
CA ALA A 356 2.66 -4.97 -19.11
C ALA A 356 2.12 -4.60 -17.70
N VAL A 357 2.84 -4.96 -16.63
CA VAL A 357 2.48 -4.61 -15.26
C VAL A 357 2.43 -3.09 -15.07
N ALA A 358 3.49 -2.38 -15.50
CA ALA A 358 3.61 -0.94 -15.35
C ALA A 358 2.56 -0.18 -16.19
N ALA A 359 2.24 -0.66 -17.40
CA ALA A 359 1.20 -0.06 -18.24
C ALA A 359 -0.20 -0.21 -17.62
N VAL A 360 -0.56 -1.41 -17.15
CA VAL A 360 -1.85 -1.63 -16.49
C VAL A 360 -1.96 -0.78 -15.23
N THR A 361 -0.92 -0.74 -14.41
CA THR A 361 -0.93 0.04 -13.17
C THR A 361 -0.96 1.55 -13.43
N ALA A 362 -0.32 2.03 -14.50
CA ALA A 362 -0.46 3.43 -14.95
C ALA A 362 -1.93 3.76 -15.29
N LEU A 363 -2.62 2.90 -16.03
CA LEU A 363 -4.05 3.06 -16.35
C LEU A 363 -4.92 3.08 -15.08
N LEU A 364 -4.63 2.22 -14.10
CA LEU A 364 -5.35 2.22 -12.82
C LEU A 364 -5.12 3.51 -12.02
N CYS A 365 -3.93 4.12 -12.08
CA CYS A 365 -3.67 5.42 -11.47
C CYS A 365 -4.42 6.56 -12.19
N VAL A 366 -4.54 6.51 -13.52
CA VAL A 366 -5.41 7.44 -14.28
C VAL A 366 -6.85 7.28 -13.83
N LEU A 367 -7.34 6.05 -13.70
CA LEU A 367 -8.69 5.77 -13.21
C LEU A 367 -8.89 6.29 -11.79
N SER A 368 -7.92 6.08 -10.89
CA SER A 368 -7.93 6.66 -9.54
C SER A 368 -8.04 8.19 -9.57
N SER A 369 -7.26 8.85 -10.45
CA SER A 369 -7.30 10.30 -10.65
C SER A 369 -8.69 10.79 -11.09
N LEU A 370 -9.29 10.14 -12.09
CA LEU A 370 -10.63 10.48 -12.60
C LEU A 370 -11.70 10.25 -11.53
N ILE A 371 -11.66 9.13 -10.82
CA ILE A 371 -12.60 8.85 -9.73
C ILE A 371 -12.51 9.94 -8.66
N ALA A 372 -11.30 10.28 -8.22
CA ALA A 372 -11.10 11.34 -7.23
C ALA A 372 -11.64 12.69 -7.74
N TRP A 373 -11.38 13.02 -9.01
CA TRP A 373 -11.86 14.27 -9.61
C TRP A 373 -13.38 14.39 -9.61
N PHE A 374 -14.10 13.32 -9.92
CA PHE A 374 -15.55 13.35 -10.04
C PHE A 374 -16.30 13.06 -8.74
N THR A 375 -15.69 12.46 -7.74
CA THR A 375 -16.40 12.01 -6.52
C THR A 375 -15.99 12.76 -5.27
N VAL A 376 -14.72 13.20 -5.17
CA VAL A 376 -14.22 13.92 -4.00
C VAL A 376 -14.64 15.40 -4.08
N PRO A 377 -15.07 16.03 -2.97
CA PRO A 377 -15.43 17.45 -2.95
C PRO A 377 -14.28 18.36 -3.33
N GLY A 378 -14.56 19.37 -4.17
CA GLY A 378 -13.57 20.35 -4.63
C GLY A 378 -13.38 21.56 -3.72
N GLN A 379 -14.25 21.72 -2.72
CA GLN A 379 -14.13 22.77 -1.72
C GLN A 379 -13.66 22.13 -0.40
N ALA A 380 -12.80 22.85 0.32
CA ALA A 380 -12.58 22.54 1.72
C ALA A 380 -13.96 22.60 2.39
N SER A 381 -14.40 21.49 3.02
CA SER A 381 -15.66 21.50 3.77
C SER A 381 -15.57 22.66 4.76
N PRO A 382 -16.47 23.65 4.75
CA PRO A 382 -16.52 24.57 5.85
C PRO A 382 -16.92 23.71 7.05
N TRP A 383 -15.94 23.39 7.90
CA TRP A 383 -16.21 22.82 9.21
C TRP A 383 -17.30 23.70 9.84
N PRO A 384 -18.43 23.16 10.30
CA PRO A 384 -19.40 23.96 11.03
C PRO A 384 -18.61 24.59 12.18
N ARG A 385 -18.42 25.91 12.13
CA ARG A 385 -17.93 26.65 13.27
C ARG A 385 -18.91 26.27 14.36
N GLN A 386 -18.44 25.60 15.41
CA GLN A 386 -19.20 25.47 16.62
C GLN A 386 -19.62 26.88 16.96
N THR A 387 -20.89 27.16 16.80
CA THR A 387 -21.50 28.36 17.36
C THR A 387 -21.14 28.28 18.83
N ASP A 388 -20.41 29.28 19.28
CA ASP A 388 -19.97 29.48 20.66
C ASP A 388 -21.23 29.73 21.51
N GLU A 389 -21.97 28.66 21.83
CA GLU A 389 -23.15 28.68 22.71
C GLU A 389 -22.76 28.78 24.20
N SER A 390 -21.54 29.24 24.47
CA SER A 390 -21.08 29.53 25.85
C SER A 390 -20.85 31.03 26.06
N ARG A 391 -21.69 31.89 25.49
CA ARG A 391 -21.81 33.29 25.86
C ARG A 391 -23.30 33.63 26.03
N ASP A 392 -23.88 33.18 27.10
CA ASP A 392 -24.95 33.86 27.85
C ASP A 392 -24.96 33.35 29.30
#